data_551896cff0f4023560ef619f008747f0
#
_entry.id   551896cff0f4023560ef619f008747f0
#
_cell.length_a   1.000
_cell.length_b   1.000
_cell.length_c   1.000
_cell.angle_alpha   90.00
_cell.angle_beta   90.00
_cell.angle_gamma   90.00
#
_symmetry.space_group_name_H-M   'P 1'
#
loop_
_entity.id
_entity.type
_entity.pdbx_description
1 polymer ?
#
loop_
_entity_poly.entity_id
_entity_poly.type
_entity_poly.pdbx_seq_one_letter_code
_entity_poly.pdbx_strand_id
1 'polypeptide(L)'
;MRRDLRLVPLAVGSRVVAYAAICLPAAALPIAVALWVGAGACTIACLRAPRGGGMLALVAVGMALAAVSSSHVALAQADRGIVRSLELRGGRAVALEATVTSKVELTSRGELRFDADAWRIDVGPLRAAVRIPVTITVAPSAVAGAHALDLGSTVRAAGTTMVTAPPDRSVLLVFASRGVEVRAGPPWPLSLSAD
;
A
#
# COMPACT_ATOMS: atom_id res chain seq x y z
N MET A 1 -5.26 23.23 34.24
CA MET A 1 -4.59 22.26 33.31
C MET A 1 -3.70 23.03 32.35
N ARG A 2 -2.37 23.03 32.54
CA ARG A 2 -1.42 23.60 31.55
C ARG A 2 -1.34 22.61 30.37
N ARG A 3 -1.84 23.01 29.21
CA ARG A 3 -1.69 22.22 27.99
C ARG A 3 -0.20 22.18 27.63
N ASP A 4 0.37 20.98 27.58
CA ASP A 4 1.78 20.79 27.25
C ASP A 4 1.93 20.85 25.70
N LEU A 5 2.14 22.08 25.20
CA LEU A 5 2.23 22.38 23.76
C LEU A 5 3.56 21.94 23.12
N ARG A 6 4.44 21.28 23.87
CA ARG A 6 5.78 20.88 23.41
C ARG A 6 5.75 19.85 22.28
N LEU A 7 4.69 19.06 22.17
CA LEU A 7 4.51 18.03 21.13
C LEU A 7 3.89 18.58 19.84
N VAL A 8 3.28 19.77 19.88
CA VAL A 8 2.59 20.35 18.71
C VAL A 8 3.53 20.59 17.53
N PRO A 9 4.74 21.16 17.69
CA PRO A 9 5.65 21.35 16.56
C PRO A 9 6.10 20.04 15.92
N LEU A 10 6.27 18.99 16.72
CA LEU A 10 6.63 17.65 16.25
C LEU A 10 5.50 17.02 15.42
N ALA A 11 4.27 17.12 15.89
CA ALA A 11 3.10 16.61 15.18
C ALA A 11 2.85 17.36 13.87
N VAL A 12 3.04 18.68 13.86
CA VAL A 12 2.92 19.48 12.64
C VAL A 12 4.07 19.15 11.67
N GLY A 13 5.30 19.09 12.16
CA GLY A 13 6.47 18.77 11.35
C GLY A 13 6.36 17.40 10.67
N SER A 14 5.96 16.36 11.41
CA SER A 14 5.76 15.02 10.85
C SER A 14 4.65 14.97 9.79
N ARG A 15 3.57 15.72 9.97
CA ARG A 15 2.50 15.85 8.97
C ARG A 15 2.97 16.56 7.71
N VAL A 16 3.72 17.65 7.84
CA VAL A 16 4.25 18.40 6.69
C VAL A 16 5.20 17.51 5.87
N VAL A 17 6.07 16.75 6.53
CA VAL A 17 6.99 15.82 5.86
C VAL A 17 6.23 14.70 5.16
N ALA A 18 5.23 14.10 5.82
CA ALA A 18 4.40 13.07 5.22
C ALA A 18 3.64 13.59 3.99
N TYR A 19 3.09 14.81 4.07
CA TYR A 19 2.41 15.46 2.95
C TYR A 19 3.38 15.76 1.80
N ALA A 20 4.58 16.28 2.11
CA ALA A 20 5.61 16.52 1.10
C ALA A 20 6.06 15.23 0.39
N ALA A 21 6.21 14.12 1.12
CA ALA A 21 6.54 12.82 0.56
C ALA A 21 5.45 12.28 -0.39
N ILE A 22 4.17 12.56 -0.11
CA ILE A 22 3.04 12.19 -0.97
C ILE A 22 3.02 13.07 -2.23
N CYS A 23 3.23 14.38 -2.09
CA CYS A 23 3.20 15.32 -3.21
C CYS A 23 4.42 15.21 -4.14
N LEU A 24 5.58 14.82 -3.58
CA LEU A 24 6.86 14.68 -4.29
C LEU A 24 7.39 13.24 -4.19
N PRO A 25 6.72 12.28 -4.82
CA PRO A 25 7.04 10.86 -4.65
C PRO A 25 8.48 10.50 -5.06
N ALA A 26 9.05 11.20 -6.03
CA ALA A 26 10.45 11.02 -6.43
C ALA A 26 11.45 11.42 -5.33
N ALA A 27 11.07 12.32 -4.43
CA ALA A 27 11.88 12.77 -3.31
C ALA A 27 11.67 11.93 -2.03
N ALA A 28 10.70 11.01 -2.00
CA ALA A 28 10.37 10.25 -0.80
C ALA A 28 11.54 9.42 -0.26
N LEU A 29 12.31 8.76 -1.14
CA LEU A 29 13.47 7.96 -0.75
C LEU A 29 14.60 8.82 -0.16
N PRO A 30 15.10 9.88 -0.84
CA PRO A 30 16.15 10.72 -0.25
C PRO A 30 15.68 11.43 1.04
N ILE A 31 14.43 11.83 1.15
CA ILE A 31 13.87 12.39 2.39
C ILE A 31 13.90 11.33 3.51
N ALA A 32 13.49 10.10 3.26
CA ALA A 32 13.54 9.03 4.24
C ALA A 32 14.96 8.78 4.74
N VAL A 33 15.92 8.68 3.83
CA VAL A 33 17.35 8.48 4.18
C VAL A 33 17.88 9.63 5.03
N ALA A 34 17.64 10.89 4.62
CA ALA A 34 18.07 12.07 5.37
C ALA A 34 17.48 12.10 6.79
N LEU A 35 16.19 11.74 6.95
CA LEU A 35 15.53 11.68 8.24
C LEU A 35 16.10 10.57 9.14
N TRP A 36 16.41 9.39 8.59
CA TRP A 36 17.05 8.31 9.34
C TRP A 36 18.44 8.70 9.82
N VAL A 37 19.25 9.31 8.95
CA VAL A 37 20.59 9.81 9.31
C VAL A 37 20.50 10.88 10.40
N GLY A 38 19.57 11.83 10.26
CA GLY A 38 19.33 12.88 11.25
C GLY A 38 18.87 12.32 12.60
N ALA A 39 17.93 11.36 12.60
CA ALA A 39 17.47 10.70 13.82
C ALA A 39 18.62 9.98 14.53
N GLY A 40 19.48 9.26 13.79
CA GLY A 40 20.67 8.60 14.31
C GLY A 40 21.66 9.58 14.90
N ALA A 41 21.94 10.68 14.21
CA ALA A 41 22.83 11.73 14.70
C ALA A 41 22.31 12.39 15.99
N CYS A 42 21.01 12.71 16.05
CA CYS A 42 20.38 13.25 17.27
C CYS A 42 20.43 12.25 18.43
N THR A 43 20.23 10.96 18.16
CA THR A 43 20.34 9.91 19.18
C THR A 43 21.75 9.82 19.76
N ILE A 44 22.78 9.81 18.89
CA ILE A 44 24.19 9.79 19.30
C ILE A 44 24.53 11.05 20.10
N ALA A 45 24.07 12.23 19.67
CA ALA A 45 24.29 13.49 20.39
C ALA A 45 23.60 13.47 21.76
N CYS A 46 22.40 12.92 21.86
CA CYS A 46 21.68 12.74 23.12
C CYS A 46 22.45 11.85 24.11
N LEU A 47 23.01 10.74 23.64
CA LEU A 47 23.80 9.82 24.46
C LEU A 47 25.12 10.44 24.97
N ARG A 48 25.70 11.41 24.22
CA ARG A 48 26.92 12.12 24.58
C ARG A 48 26.68 13.35 25.47
N ALA A 49 25.47 13.86 25.56
CA ALA A 49 25.11 15.06 26.31
C ALA A 49 24.41 14.71 27.64
N PRO A 50 25.13 14.57 28.76
CA PRO A 50 24.55 14.08 30.02
C PRO A 50 23.56 15.02 30.71
N ARG A 51 23.49 16.30 30.32
CA ARG A 51 22.56 17.30 30.87
C ARG A 51 21.91 18.06 29.73
N GLY A 52 20.58 17.84 29.51
CA GLY A 52 19.80 18.55 28.48
C GLY A 52 19.35 17.71 27.29
N GLY A 53 19.56 16.39 27.27
CA GLY A 53 19.23 15.49 26.16
C GLY A 53 17.74 15.33 25.84
N GLY A 54 16.82 15.80 26.72
CA GLY A 54 15.38 15.57 26.51
C GLY A 54 14.82 16.21 25.24
N MET A 55 15.28 17.40 24.87
CA MET A 55 14.84 18.04 23.63
C MET A 55 15.42 17.33 22.38
N LEU A 56 16.67 16.90 22.43
CA LEU A 56 17.30 16.12 21.37
C LEU A 56 16.60 14.75 21.18
N ALA A 57 16.20 14.11 22.28
CA ALA A 57 15.46 12.86 22.23
C ALA A 57 14.08 13.05 21.56
N LEU A 58 13.37 14.13 21.87
CA LEU A 58 12.10 14.45 21.22
C LEU A 58 12.27 14.69 19.70
N VAL A 59 13.32 15.43 19.32
CA VAL A 59 13.63 15.66 17.90
C VAL A 59 13.98 14.34 17.20
N ALA A 60 14.78 13.47 17.81
CA ALA A 60 15.14 12.17 17.27
C ALA A 60 13.89 11.30 17.04
N VAL A 61 12.97 11.25 18.00
CA VAL A 61 11.69 10.52 17.86
C VAL A 61 10.83 11.10 16.74
N GLY A 62 10.71 12.43 16.65
CA GLY A 62 9.96 13.08 15.57
C GLY A 62 10.54 12.78 14.20
N MET A 63 11.85 12.83 14.05
CA MET A 63 12.54 12.47 12.81
C MET A 63 12.37 10.99 12.46
N ALA A 64 12.42 10.09 13.45
CA ALA A 64 12.21 8.66 13.23
C ALA A 64 10.77 8.37 12.76
N LEU A 65 9.76 8.98 13.37
CA LEU A 65 8.37 8.84 12.93
C LEU A 65 8.16 9.36 11.50
N ALA A 66 8.74 10.51 11.17
CA ALA A 66 8.71 11.07 9.82
C ALA A 66 9.47 10.17 8.83
N ALA A 67 10.60 9.58 9.23
CA ALA A 67 11.37 8.64 8.42
C ALA A 67 10.58 7.38 8.11
N VAL A 68 9.89 6.79 9.10
CA VAL A 68 9.02 5.62 8.90
C VAL A 68 7.93 5.95 7.89
N SER A 69 7.23 7.08 8.06
CA SER A 69 6.16 7.50 7.13
C SER A 69 6.69 7.69 5.69
N SER A 70 7.85 8.35 5.54
CA SER A 70 8.48 8.56 4.23
C SER A 70 8.97 7.25 3.61
N SER A 71 9.46 6.30 4.42
CA SER A 71 9.88 4.97 3.96
C SER A 71 8.70 4.17 3.40
N HIS A 72 7.53 4.22 4.05
CA HIS A 72 6.31 3.59 3.52
C HIS A 72 5.91 4.16 2.15
N VAL A 73 5.97 5.48 1.99
CA VAL A 73 5.69 6.13 0.69
C VAL A 73 6.73 5.72 -0.35
N ALA A 74 8.02 5.67 0.00
CA ALA A 74 9.09 5.27 -0.91
C ALA A 74 8.93 3.82 -1.39
N LEU A 75 8.55 2.89 -0.50
CA LEU A 75 8.28 1.49 -0.86
C LEU A 75 7.10 1.38 -1.82
N ALA A 76 6.00 2.09 -1.54
CA ALA A 76 4.84 2.12 -2.44
C ALA A 76 5.16 2.70 -3.83
N GLN A 77 6.19 3.56 -3.95
CA GLN A 77 6.66 4.06 -5.25
C GLN A 77 7.44 3.01 -6.05
N ALA A 78 8.16 2.10 -5.39
CA ALA A 78 8.84 0.99 -6.07
C ALA A 78 7.82 0.10 -6.81
N ASP A 79 6.70 -0.24 -6.16
CA ASP A 79 5.61 -1.02 -6.75
C ASP A 79 5.00 -0.32 -7.97
N ARG A 80 4.81 1.01 -7.90
CA ARG A 80 4.35 1.83 -9.03
C ARG A 80 5.36 1.88 -10.18
N GLY A 81 6.66 1.78 -9.87
CA GLY A 81 7.73 1.68 -10.86
C GLY A 81 7.60 0.41 -11.72
N ILE A 82 7.32 -0.74 -11.10
CA ILE A 82 7.09 -2.02 -11.78
C ILE A 82 5.91 -1.90 -12.75
N VAL A 83 4.80 -1.31 -12.30
CA VAL A 83 3.60 -1.13 -13.14
C VAL A 83 3.88 -0.25 -14.37
N ARG A 84 4.73 0.78 -14.21
CA ARG A 84 5.15 1.63 -15.34
C ARG A 84 6.01 0.86 -16.35
N SER A 85 6.92 -0.01 -15.88
CA SER A 85 7.78 -0.82 -16.75
C SER A 85 7.00 -1.86 -17.54
N LEU A 86 5.85 -2.32 -17.03
CA LEU A 86 4.95 -3.24 -17.72
C LEU A 86 4.02 -2.55 -18.74
N GLU A 87 4.13 -1.21 -18.89
CA GLU A 87 3.32 -0.41 -19.81
C GLU A 87 1.80 -0.65 -19.65
N LEU A 88 1.33 -0.81 -18.43
CA LEU A 88 -0.08 -1.11 -18.13
C LEU A 88 -1.02 0.10 -18.31
N ARG A 89 -0.54 1.16 -18.96
CA ARG A 89 -1.36 2.33 -19.30
C ARG A 89 -2.32 2.01 -20.44
N GLY A 90 -3.52 2.58 -20.37
CA GLY A 90 -4.45 2.57 -21.51
C GLY A 90 -5.38 1.36 -21.60
N GLY A 91 -5.74 0.72 -20.51
CA GLY A 91 -6.76 -0.34 -20.52
C GLY A 91 -6.29 -1.66 -21.15
N ARG A 92 -5.01 -1.98 -20.99
CA ARG A 92 -4.45 -3.27 -21.45
C ARG A 92 -5.13 -4.45 -20.78
N ALA A 93 -5.38 -5.49 -21.56
CA ALA A 93 -5.87 -6.76 -21.04
C ALA A 93 -4.75 -7.45 -20.24
N VAL A 94 -5.06 -7.83 -19.01
CA VAL A 94 -4.16 -8.55 -18.12
C VAL A 94 -4.86 -9.75 -17.50
N ALA A 95 -4.08 -10.74 -17.11
CA ALA A 95 -4.50 -11.74 -16.15
C ALA A 95 -3.57 -11.63 -14.95
N LEU A 96 -4.11 -11.72 -13.74
CA LEU A 96 -3.33 -11.64 -12.52
C LEU A 96 -3.74 -12.75 -11.54
N GLU A 97 -2.80 -13.12 -10.70
CA GLU A 97 -3.04 -13.98 -9.54
C GLU A 97 -2.77 -13.16 -8.29
N ALA A 98 -3.73 -13.17 -7.37
CA ALA A 98 -3.69 -12.33 -6.19
C ALA A 98 -4.32 -13.02 -4.98
N THR A 99 -3.95 -12.56 -3.79
CA THR A 99 -4.59 -12.95 -2.53
C THR A 99 -5.48 -11.82 -2.05
N VAL A 100 -6.73 -12.11 -1.73
CA VAL A 100 -7.71 -11.13 -1.23
C VAL A 100 -7.27 -10.62 0.14
N THR A 101 -7.17 -9.30 0.30
CA THR A 101 -6.69 -8.64 1.53
C THR A 101 -7.74 -7.79 2.22
N SER A 102 -8.92 -7.64 1.62
CA SER A 102 -10.05 -6.93 2.23
C SER A 102 -11.33 -7.72 2.13
N LYS A 103 -12.32 -7.31 2.91
CA LYS A 103 -13.68 -7.83 2.78
C LYS A 103 -14.23 -7.50 1.38
N VAL A 104 -14.99 -8.45 0.83
CA VAL A 104 -15.67 -8.26 -0.45
C VAL A 104 -16.90 -7.39 -0.23
N GLU A 105 -16.99 -6.29 -0.95
CA GLU A 105 -18.08 -5.32 -0.84
C GLU A 105 -18.90 -5.29 -2.11
N LEU A 106 -20.22 -5.15 -1.97
CA LEU A 106 -21.11 -4.90 -3.09
C LEU A 106 -21.19 -3.39 -3.31
N THR A 107 -20.81 -2.94 -4.51
CA THR A 107 -20.89 -1.52 -4.88
C THR A 107 -22.34 -1.11 -5.16
N SER A 108 -22.63 0.19 -5.17
CA SER A 108 -23.93 0.73 -5.55
C SER A 108 -24.38 0.35 -6.97
N ARG A 109 -23.46 -0.09 -7.81
CA ARG A 109 -23.72 -0.59 -9.18
C ARG A 109 -23.98 -2.09 -9.24
N GLY A 110 -23.99 -2.78 -8.09
CA GLY A 110 -24.19 -4.22 -8.02
C GLY A 110 -22.96 -5.05 -8.41
N GLU A 111 -21.78 -4.45 -8.45
CA GLU A 111 -20.52 -5.14 -8.70
C GLU A 111 -19.84 -5.49 -7.37
N LEU A 112 -19.13 -6.60 -7.32
CA LEU A 112 -18.25 -6.95 -6.21
C LEU A 112 -16.95 -6.18 -6.34
N ARG A 113 -16.49 -5.57 -5.25
CA ARG A 113 -15.23 -4.86 -5.14
C ARG A 113 -14.47 -5.35 -3.93
N PHE A 114 -13.18 -5.61 -4.12
CA PHE A 114 -12.28 -6.04 -3.05
C PHE A 114 -10.84 -5.67 -3.38
N ASP A 115 -10.02 -5.50 -2.33
CA ASP A 115 -8.59 -5.29 -2.48
C ASP A 115 -7.86 -6.62 -2.38
N ALA A 116 -6.78 -6.74 -3.12
CA ALA A 116 -5.97 -7.94 -3.17
C ALA A 116 -4.49 -7.58 -3.40
N ASP A 117 -3.59 -8.44 -2.94
CA ASP A 117 -2.17 -8.34 -3.23
C ASP A 117 -1.84 -9.27 -4.41
N ALA A 118 -1.54 -8.67 -5.56
CA ALA A 118 -1.14 -9.41 -6.75
C ALA A 118 0.32 -9.83 -6.64
N TRP A 119 0.57 -11.13 -6.82
CA TRP A 119 1.91 -11.72 -6.81
C TRP A 119 2.38 -12.17 -8.20
N ARG A 120 1.49 -12.23 -9.18
CA ARG A 120 1.78 -12.50 -10.58
C ARG A 120 0.88 -11.66 -11.48
N ILE A 121 1.48 -11.13 -12.54
CA ILE A 121 0.75 -10.45 -13.62
C ILE A 121 1.22 -11.03 -14.96
N ASP A 122 0.27 -11.42 -15.78
CA ASP A 122 0.47 -11.85 -17.16
C ASP A 122 -0.07 -10.76 -18.10
N VAL A 123 0.80 -10.20 -18.94
CA VAL A 123 0.47 -9.15 -19.94
C VAL A 123 0.84 -9.67 -21.32
N GLY A 124 -0.11 -10.24 -22.04
CA GLY A 124 0.18 -10.93 -23.30
C GLY A 124 1.16 -12.09 -23.08
N PRO A 125 2.33 -12.10 -23.76
CA PRO A 125 3.34 -13.16 -23.58
C PRO A 125 4.23 -12.96 -22.34
N LEU A 126 4.21 -11.74 -21.75
CA LEU A 126 5.02 -11.39 -20.59
C LEU A 126 4.39 -11.90 -19.30
N ARG A 127 5.18 -12.63 -18.51
CA ARG A 127 4.84 -13.07 -17.16
C ARG A 127 5.80 -12.43 -16.17
N ALA A 128 5.28 -11.67 -15.22
CA ALA A 128 6.07 -11.01 -14.20
C ALA A 128 5.61 -11.44 -12.81
N ALA A 129 6.56 -11.83 -11.96
CA ALA A 129 6.34 -11.90 -10.53
C ALA A 129 6.38 -10.47 -10.00
N VAL A 130 5.36 -10.10 -9.25
CA VAL A 130 5.18 -8.75 -8.70
C VAL A 130 4.72 -8.85 -7.25
N ARG A 131 4.71 -7.73 -6.56
CA ARG A 131 4.03 -7.64 -5.27
C ARG A 131 3.39 -6.27 -5.19
N ILE A 132 2.15 -6.17 -5.66
CA ILE A 132 1.47 -4.89 -5.77
C ILE A 132 0.03 -4.97 -5.25
N PRO A 133 -0.42 -3.98 -4.49
CA PRO A 133 -1.80 -3.88 -4.08
C PRO A 133 -2.68 -3.48 -5.27
N VAL A 134 -3.74 -4.24 -5.49
CA VAL A 134 -4.70 -4.03 -6.57
C VAL A 134 -6.12 -3.99 -6.01
N THR A 135 -7.00 -3.20 -6.62
CA THR A 135 -8.43 -3.26 -6.36
C THR A 135 -9.11 -3.95 -7.54
N ILE A 136 -9.88 -4.99 -7.28
CA ILE A 136 -10.58 -5.79 -8.30
C ILE A 136 -12.07 -5.45 -8.23
N THR A 137 -12.64 -5.17 -9.39
CA THR A 137 -14.09 -4.98 -9.55
C THR A 137 -14.60 -6.00 -10.57
N VAL A 138 -15.66 -6.73 -10.21
CA VAL A 138 -16.22 -7.84 -11.01
C VAL A 138 -17.71 -7.95 -10.85
N ALA A 139 -18.44 -8.32 -11.91
CA ALA A 139 -19.84 -8.66 -11.80
C ALA A 139 -20.01 -9.96 -10.99
N PRO A 140 -20.99 -10.05 -10.06
CA PRO A 140 -21.22 -11.26 -9.26
C PRO A 140 -21.39 -12.54 -10.09
N SER A 141 -22.04 -12.43 -11.24
CA SER A 141 -22.24 -13.54 -12.18
C SER A 141 -20.96 -14.03 -12.88
N ALA A 142 -19.91 -13.22 -12.86
CA ALA A 142 -18.62 -13.54 -13.47
C ALA A 142 -17.59 -14.10 -12.48
N VAL A 143 -18.01 -14.47 -11.26
CA VAL A 143 -17.16 -15.08 -10.25
C VAL A 143 -17.37 -16.58 -10.21
N ALA A 144 -16.39 -17.34 -10.63
CA ALA A 144 -16.38 -18.80 -10.48
C ALA A 144 -15.89 -19.16 -9.06
N GLY A 145 -16.71 -19.90 -8.32
CA GLY A 145 -16.42 -20.24 -6.94
C GLY A 145 -16.72 -19.11 -5.94
N ALA A 146 -17.76 -18.33 -6.21
CA ALA A 146 -18.13 -17.16 -5.40
C ALA A 146 -18.33 -17.46 -3.90
N HIS A 147 -18.77 -18.66 -3.55
CA HIS A 147 -18.93 -19.11 -2.15
C HIS A 147 -17.61 -19.19 -1.36
N ALA A 148 -16.49 -19.30 -2.05
CA ALA A 148 -15.15 -19.35 -1.46
C ALA A 148 -14.39 -18.01 -1.56
N LEU A 149 -15.05 -16.97 -2.11
CA LEU A 149 -14.43 -15.65 -2.25
C LEU A 149 -14.56 -14.88 -0.94
N ASP A 150 -13.48 -14.85 -0.17
CA ASP A 150 -13.40 -14.14 1.10
C ASP A 150 -11.96 -13.69 1.36
N LEU A 151 -11.76 -12.99 2.46
CA LEU A 151 -10.44 -12.57 2.95
C LEU A 151 -9.45 -13.75 2.99
N GLY A 152 -8.29 -13.60 2.37
CA GLY A 152 -7.26 -14.65 2.28
C GLY A 152 -7.44 -15.62 1.12
N SER A 153 -8.53 -15.57 0.36
CA SER A 153 -8.71 -16.40 -0.84
C SER A 153 -7.68 -16.06 -1.89
N THR A 154 -7.22 -17.06 -2.61
CA THR A 154 -6.39 -16.88 -3.81
C THR A 154 -7.27 -16.83 -5.05
N VAL A 155 -7.16 -15.78 -5.82
CA VAL A 155 -7.98 -15.54 -7.00
C VAL A 155 -7.14 -15.34 -8.25
N ARG A 156 -7.68 -15.77 -9.39
CA ARG A 156 -7.19 -15.39 -10.70
C ARG A 156 -8.22 -14.48 -11.35
N ALA A 157 -7.84 -13.26 -11.66
CA ALA A 157 -8.68 -12.27 -12.33
C ALA A 157 -8.14 -11.96 -13.71
N ALA A 158 -9.03 -11.83 -14.69
CA ALA A 158 -8.67 -11.44 -16.04
C ALA A 158 -9.58 -10.33 -16.55
N GLY A 159 -8.98 -9.27 -17.10
CA GLY A 159 -9.73 -8.10 -17.53
C GLY A 159 -8.83 -6.97 -17.99
N THR A 160 -9.32 -5.74 -17.85
CA THR A 160 -8.61 -4.51 -18.19
C THR A 160 -8.14 -3.80 -16.94
N THR A 161 -7.01 -3.10 -17.04
CA THR A 161 -6.43 -2.38 -15.92
C THR A 161 -6.42 -0.87 -16.15
N MET A 162 -6.54 -0.14 -15.04
CA MET A 162 -6.30 1.29 -14.96
C MET A 162 -5.30 1.56 -13.84
N VAL A 163 -4.25 2.31 -14.15
CA VAL A 163 -3.26 2.74 -13.15
C VAL A 163 -3.89 3.82 -12.30
N THR A 164 -3.83 3.67 -10.99
CA THR A 164 -4.35 4.67 -10.05
C THR A 164 -3.36 5.79 -9.81
N ALA A 165 -3.87 6.95 -9.44
CA ALA A 165 -3.04 8.09 -9.06
C ALA A 165 -2.50 7.90 -7.62
N PRO A 166 -1.31 8.44 -7.28
CA PRO A 166 -0.98 8.70 -5.89
C PRO A 166 -1.99 9.73 -5.37
N PRO A 167 -2.73 9.52 -4.35
CA PRO A 167 -2.50 8.81 -3.10
C PRO A 167 -3.30 7.53 -2.94
N ASP A 168 -3.83 6.93 -3.99
CA ASP A 168 -4.63 5.72 -3.86
C ASP A 168 -3.83 4.57 -3.25
N ARG A 169 -4.51 3.78 -2.43
CA ARG A 169 -3.93 2.62 -1.73
C ARG A 169 -3.50 1.54 -2.72
N SER A 170 -4.35 1.26 -3.69
CA SER A 170 -4.05 0.32 -4.77
C SER A 170 -3.23 1.00 -5.87
N VAL A 171 -2.35 0.24 -6.49
CA VAL A 171 -1.55 0.68 -7.63
C VAL A 171 -2.29 0.50 -8.94
N LEU A 172 -3.15 -0.54 -9.00
CA LEU A 172 -3.97 -0.87 -10.15
C LEU A 172 -5.42 -1.07 -9.74
N LEU A 173 -6.31 -0.54 -10.55
CA LEU A 173 -7.71 -0.91 -10.57
C LEU A 173 -7.92 -1.90 -11.71
N VAL A 174 -8.49 -3.07 -11.41
CA VAL A 174 -8.72 -4.16 -12.35
C VAL A 174 -10.21 -4.35 -12.55
N PHE A 175 -10.67 -4.12 -13.75
CA PHE A 175 -12.04 -4.45 -14.15
C PHE A 175 -12.02 -5.87 -14.74
N ALA A 176 -12.42 -6.85 -13.94
CA ALA A 176 -12.35 -8.25 -14.31
C ALA A 176 -13.48 -8.65 -15.28
N SER A 177 -13.47 -8.07 -16.47
CA SER A 177 -14.48 -8.30 -17.53
C SER A 177 -14.51 -9.73 -18.04
N ARG A 178 -13.43 -10.51 -17.88
CA ARG A 178 -13.35 -11.93 -18.21
C ARG A 178 -13.61 -12.84 -17.01
N GLY A 179 -13.95 -12.24 -15.87
CA GLY A 179 -14.28 -12.93 -14.65
C GLY A 179 -13.14 -13.08 -13.65
N VAL A 180 -13.51 -13.61 -12.51
CA VAL A 180 -12.63 -14.00 -11.40
C VAL A 180 -12.86 -15.46 -11.10
N GLU A 181 -11.80 -16.23 -11.01
CA GLU A 181 -11.79 -17.62 -10.59
C GLU A 181 -11.15 -17.74 -9.22
N VAL A 182 -11.87 -18.27 -8.23
CA VAL A 182 -11.30 -18.59 -6.92
C VAL A 182 -10.53 -19.90 -7.02
N ARG A 183 -9.21 -19.82 -6.85
CA ARG A 183 -8.28 -20.97 -6.93
C ARG A 183 -8.16 -21.72 -5.62
N ALA A 184 -8.17 -20.98 -4.50
CA ALA A 184 -8.14 -21.54 -3.17
C ALA A 184 -8.95 -20.64 -2.24
N GLY A 185 -9.75 -21.23 -1.38
CA GLY A 185 -10.47 -20.53 -0.32
C GLY A 185 -9.51 -19.96 0.73
N PRO A 186 -10.05 -19.21 1.71
CA PRO A 186 -9.26 -18.65 2.79
C PRO A 186 -8.56 -19.78 3.57
N PRO A 187 -7.34 -19.53 4.10
CA PRO A 187 -6.69 -20.50 4.96
C PRO A 187 -7.53 -20.77 6.20
N TRP A 188 -7.53 -22.02 6.65
CA TRP A 188 -8.39 -22.51 7.73
C TRP A 188 -8.53 -21.61 8.98
N PRO A 189 -7.50 -20.84 9.42
CA PRO A 189 -7.68 -19.94 10.57
C PRO A 189 -8.67 -18.79 10.31
N LEU A 190 -8.83 -18.37 9.06
CA LEU A 190 -9.73 -17.28 8.67
C LEU A 190 -11.15 -17.78 8.37
N SER A 191 -11.31 -19.05 7.98
CA SER A 191 -12.63 -19.64 7.71
C SER A 191 -13.47 -19.84 8.99
N LEU A 192 -12.83 -19.90 10.18
CA LEU A 192 -13.50 -20.04 11.46
C LEU A 192 -14.13 -18.72 11.99
N SER A 193 -13.84 -17.58 11.38
CA SER A 193 -14.35 -16.27 11.81
C SER A 193 -15.54 -15.78 10.99
N ALA A 194 -16.07 -16.58 10.07
CA ALA A 194 -17.12 -16.20 9.14
C ALA A 194 -18.54 -16.66 9.53
N ASP A 195 -18.70 -17.29 10.72
CA ASP A 195 -19.97 -17.73 11.29
C ASP A 195 -20.58 -16.72 12.27
#